data_c485e98c7e5572603f30a799bb4c806a
#
_entry.id   c485e98c7e5572603f30a799bb4c806a
#
_cell.length_a   1.000
_cell.length_b   1.000
_cell.length_c   1.000
_cell.angle_alpha   90.00
_cell.angle_beta   90.00
_cell.angle_gamma   90.00
#
_symmetry.space_group_name_H-M   'P 1'
#
loop_
_entity.id
_entity.type
_entity.pdbx_description
1 polymer ?
#
loop_
_entity_poly.entity_id
_entity_poly.type
_entity_poly.pdbx_seq_one_letter_code
_entity_poly.pdbx_strand_id
1 'polypeptide(L)'
;MWFVTLSKLNRAHRHVLGELESLGFWSDAMAQVQVWLRPFAVGCFGWQDYGSTGDIHIPAVAGPRLLAKFGFNEGCTLRQLLRHEWAHALAHHHQDLVINREFKLAFDGPHDHGETVREYCSTQHISPYAATQPMEDFAENFMHFVKHRDVLPAKWQTTHIEKRWRFVLGLSNAFN
;
A
#
# COMPACT_ATOMS: atom_id res chain seq x y z
N MET A 1 -0.98 21.57 4.56
CA MET A 1 0.09 21.51 3.54
C MET A 1 1.05 20.41 3.92
N TRP A 2 1.31 19.50 2.99
CA TRP A 2 2.28 18.42 3.14
C TRP A 2 3.68 18.95 2.83
N PHE A 3 4.63 18.70 3.73
CA PHE A 3 6.03 19.07 3.54
C PHE A 3 6.96 17.98 4.05
N VAL A 4 7.78 17.44 3.14
CA VAL A 4 8.75 16.37 3.41
C VAL A 4 10.15 16.82 3.03
N THR A 5 11.10 16.69 3.94
CA THR A 5 12.54 16.84 3.66
C THR A 5 13.16 15.47 3.38
N LEU A 6 14.31 15.45 2.72
CA LEU A 6 15.06 14.21 2.46
C LEU A 6 15.37 13.45 3.77
N SER A 7 15.72 14.17 4.84
CA SER A 7 15.98 13.57 6.15
C SER A 7 14.73 12.90 6.75
N LYS A 8 13.54 13.53 6.60
CA LYS A 8 12.27 12.93 7.03
C LYS A 8 11.94 11.69 6.20
N LEU A 9 12.13 11.77 4.86
CA LEU A 9 11.90 10.64 3.97
C LEU A 9 12.80 9.47 4.34
N ASN A 10 14.11 9.67 4.46
CA ASN A 10 15.07 8.63 4.77
C ASN A 10 14.79 7.96 6.13
N ARG A 11 14.35 8.74 7.14
CA ARG A 11 13.97 8.19 8.45
C ARG A 11 12.71 7.34 8.37
N ALA A 12 11.69 7.85 7.68
CA ALA A 12 10.43 7.13 7.51
C ALA A 12 10.62 5.86 6.70
N HIS A 13 11.40 5.93 5.62
CA HIS A 13 11.70 4.80 4.75
C HIS A 13 12.44 3.68 5.50
N ARG A 14 13.55 3.99 6.18
CA ARG A 14 14.27 2.98 7.02
C ARG A 14 13.38 2.32 8.05
N HIS A 15 12.46 3.08 8.66
CA HIS A 15 11.51 2.52 9.63
C HIS A 15 10.55 1.52 8.96
N VAL A 16 10.00 1.88 7.80
CA VAL A 16 9.09 1.00 7.05
C VAL A 16 9.80 -0.24 6.54
N LEU A 17 11.05 -0.11 6.04
CA LEU A 17 11.85 -1.29 5.64
C LEU A 17 12.03 -2.26 6.80
N GLY A 18 12.41 -1.76 7.99
CA GLY A 18 12.56 -2.62 9.17
C GLY A 18 11.24 -3.28 9.61
N GLU A 19 10.09 -2.64 9.37
CA GLU A 19 8.77 -3.27 9.58
C GLU A 19 8.52 -4.40 8.58
N LEU A 20 8.79 -4.16 7.28
CA LEU A 20 8.60 -5.15 6.22
C LEU A 20 9.49 -6.38 6.43
N GLU A 21 10.78 -6.16 6.75
CA GLU A 21 11.72 -7.22 7.09
C GLU A 21 11.24 -8.04 8.31
N SER A 22 10.83 -7.34 9.39
CA SER A 22 10.40 -8.01 10.64
C SER A 22 9.12 -8.81 10.49
N LEU A 23 8.30 -8.50 9.49
CA LEU A 23 7.04 -9.18 9.19
C LEU A 23 7.17 -10.20 8.03
N GLY A 24 8.38 -10.39 7.49
CA GLY A 24 8.63 -11.33 6.40
C GLY A 24 8.13 -10.90 5.03
N PHE A 25 8.04 -9.58 4.76
CA PHE A 25 7.60 -9.05 3.45
C PHE A 25 8.75 -8.55 2.59
N TRP A 26 9.99 -8.75 2.99
CA TRP A 26 11.14 -8.27 2.24
C TRP A 26 11.76 -9.35 1.36
N SER A 27 12.12 -8.96 0.13
CA SER A 27 12.86 -9.82 -0.81
C SER A 27 13.94 -9.05 -1.54
N ASP A 28 14.91 -9.76 -2.12
CA ASP A 28 16.01 -9.18 -2.92
C ASP A 28 15.48 -8.40 -4.14
N ALA A 29 14.36 -8.82 -4.71
CA ALA A 29 13.73 -8.11 -5.83
C ALA A 29 13.27 -6.72 -5.42
N MET A 30 12.70 -6.56 -4.21
CA MET A 30 12.28 -5.27 -3.68
C MET A 30 13.46 -4.35 -3.35
N ALA A 31 14.66 -4.89 -3.10
CA ALA A 31 15.86 -4.08 -2.84
C ALA A 31 16.28 -3.20 -4.04
N GLN A 32 15.78 -3.49 -5.25
CA GLN A 32 16.06 -2.71 -6.46
C GLN A 32 15.15 -1.48 -6.59
N VAL A 33 14.03 -1.43 -5.86
CA VAL A 33 13.06 -0.33 -5.88
C VAL A 33 13.67 0.90 -5.23
N GLN A 34 13.66 2.02 -5.96
CA GLN A 34 14.17 3.29 -5.46
C GLN A 34 13.03 4.18 -4.95
N VAL A 35 13.32 4.94 -3.89
CA VAL A 35 12.37 5.91 -3.33
C VAL A 35 12.88 7.33 -3.56
N TRP A 36 12.18 8.07 -4.40
CA TRP A 36 12.58 9.41 -4.84
C TRP A 36 11.80 10.49 -4.11
N LEU A 37 12.50 11.53 -3.66
CA LEU A 37 11.89 12.79 -3.24
C LEU A 37 11.79 13.72 -4.44
N ARG A 38 10.57 14.02 -4.90
CA ARG A 38 10.31 14.93 -6.01
C ARG A 38 9.95 16.32 -5.48
N PRO A 39 10.42 17.42 -6.11
CA PRO A 39 10.11 18.78 -5.64
C PRO A 39 8.62 19.06 -5.54
N PHE A 40 7.86 18.61 -6.55
CA PHE A 40 6.41 18.80 -6.65
C PHE A 40 5.74 17.50 -7.09
N ALA A 41 4.47 17.34 -6.72
CA ALA A 41 3.62 16.30 -7.28
C ALA A 41 3.15 16.73 -8.68
N VAL A 42 3.87 16.35 -9.72
CA VAL A 42 3.54 16.63 -11.11
C VAL A 42 3.23 15.33 -11.83
N GLY A 43 2.00 14.84 -11.68
CA GLY A 43 1.55 13.65 -12.38
C GLY A 43 2.18 12.30 -11.95
N CYS A 44 3.27 12.32 -11.20
CA CYS A 44 3.96 11.15 -10.66
C CYS A 44 3.96 11.23 -9.14
N PHE A 45 3.12 10.42 -8.51
CA PHE A 45 3.02 10.32 -7.07
C PHE A 45 2.75 8.85 -6.72
N GLY A 46 3.51 8.32 -5.78
CA GLY A 46 3.38 6.94 -5.37
C GLY A 46 4.18 5.96 -6.24
N TRP A 47 3.71 4.74 -6.33
CA TRP A 47 4.33 3.70 -7.13
C TRP A 47 4.22 3.98 -8.63
N GLN A 48 5.34 3.85 -9.33
CA GLN A 48 5.42 4.03 -10.78
C GLN A 48 6.26 2.92 -11.39
N ASP A 49 5.65 2.16 -12.29
CA ASP A 49 6.33 1.15 -13.07
C ASP A 49 6.90 1.78 -14.36
N TYR A 50 8.12 2.28 -14.27
CA TYR A 50 8.89 2.75 -15.42
C TYR A 50 9.88 1.68 -15.86
N GLY A 51 9.38 0.54 -16.34
CA GLY A 51 10.20 -0.61 -16.73
C GLY A 51 10.14 -1.74 -15.70
N SER A 52 11.20 -2.55 -15.61
CA SER A 52 11.17 -3.82 -14.86
C SER A 52 11.30 -3.69 -13.34
N THR A 53 11.76 -2.57 -12.82
CA THR A 53 12.02 -2.42 -11.38
C THR A 53 11.00 -1.53 -10.66
N GLY A 54 10.38 -0.59 -11.37
CA GLY A 54 9.50 0.41 -10.79
C GLY A 54 10.19 1.32 -9.76
N ASP A 55 9.53 2.42 -9.39
CA ASP A 55 10.04 3.37 -8.39
C ASP A 55 8.90 3.94 -7.56
N ILE A 56 9.20 4.37 -6.32
CA ILE A 56 8.27 5.10 -5.46
C ILE A 56 8.62 6.59 -5.49
N HIS A 57 7.67 7.43 -5.87
CA HIS A 57 7.84 8.87 -5.96
C HIS A 57 7.08 9.59 -4.86
N ILE A 58 7.79 10.30 -3.99
CA ILE A 58 7.20 11.05 -2.88
C ILE A 58 7.38 12.55 -3.12
N PRO A 59 6.30 13.35 -3.17
CA PRO A 59 6.41 14.80 -3.34
C PRO A 59 6.95 15.45 -2.06
N ALA A 60 7.91 16.35 -2.20
CA ALA A 60 8.39 17.18 -1.10
C ALA A 60 7.30 18.14 -0.62
N VAL A 61 6.51 18.67 -1.58
CA VAL A 61 5.38 19.56 -1.30
C VAL A 61 4.13 19.06 -2.02
N ALA A 62 3.03 18.94 -1.29
CA ALA A 62 1.73 18.61 -1.87
C ALA A 62 0.60 19.38 -1.17
N GLY A 63 -0.39 19.80 -1.96
CA GLY A 63 -1.60 20.42 -1.45
C GLY A 63 -2.62 19.40 -0.93
N PRO A 64 -3.53 19.81 -0.02
CA PRO A 64 -4.55 18.92 0.53
C PRO A 64 -5.43 18.23 -0.53
N ARG A 65 -5.77 18.96 -1.60
CA ARG A 65 -6.60 18.43 -2.70
C ARG A 65 -5.91 17.29 -3.46
N LEU A 66 -4.57 17.37 -3.61
CA LEU A 66 -3.81 16.33 -4.27
C LEU A 66 -3.73 15.07 -3.39
N LEU A 67 -3.45 15.26 -2.09
CA LEU A 67 -3.42 14.15 -1.12
C LEU A 67 -4.77 13.44 -1.06
N ALA A 68 -5.87 14.18 -1.07
CA ALA A 68 -7.22 13.60 -1.06
C ALA A 68 -7.53 12.74 -2.30
N LYS A 69 -6.99 13.09 -3.49
CA LYS A 69 -7.14 12.28 -4.71
C LYS A 69 -6.53 10.89 -4.60
N PHE A 70 -5.48 10.75 -3.80
CA PHE A 70 -4.81 9.48 -3.54
C PHE A 70 -5.28 8.80 -2.24
N GLY A 71 -6.50 9.12 -1.79
CA GLY A 71 -7.07 8.53 -0.59
C GLY A 71 -6.42 8.99 0.73
N PHE A 72 -5.44 9.87 0.67
CA PHE A 72 -4.76 10.38 1.85
C PHE A 72 -5.59 11.49 2.51
N ASN A 73 -6.50 11.08 3.37
CA ASN A 73 -7.29 11.97 4.20
C ASN A 73 -6.39 12.77 5.18
N GLU A 74 -6.95 13.82 5.77
CA GLU A 74 -6.30 14.54 6.87
C GLU A 74 -5.85 13.55 7.95
N GLY A 75 -4.53 13.48 8.18
CA GLY A 75 -3.92 12.55 9.14
C GLY A 75 -3.10 11.40 8.53
N CYS A 76 -3.08 11.22 7.21
CA CYS A 76 -2.14 10.26 6.61
C CYS A 76 -0.69 10.70 6.87
N THR A 77 0.10 9.79 7.42
CA THR A 77 1.51 10.02 7.70
C THR A 77 2.39 9.55 6.55
N LEU A 78 3.61 10.11 6.44
CA LEU A 78 4.60 9.65 5.46
C LEU A 78 4.88 8.14 5.55
N ARG A 79 4.84 7.55 6.75
CA ARG A 79 5.01 6.11 6.92
C ARG A 79 3.84 5.30 6.36
N GLN A 80 2.61 5.80 6.51
CA GLN A 80 1.45 5.14 5.91
C GLN A 80 1.53 5.18 4.39
N LEU A 81 1.84 6.34 3.82
CA LEU A 81 2.08 6.45 2.38
C LEU A 81 3.14 5.45 1.91
N LEU A 82 4.30 5.40 2.56
CA LEU A 82 5.36 4.47 2.19
C LEU A 82 4.93 3.00 2.30
N ARG A 83 4.20 2.60 3.34
CA ARG A 83 3.68 1.23 3.46
C ARG A 83 2.71 0.88 2.33
N HIS A 84 1.86 1.83 1.94
CA HIS A 84 0.93 1.69 0.83
C HIS A 84 1.68 1.48 -0.49
N GLU A 85 2.65 2.34 -0.81
CA GLU A 85 3.43 2.23 -2.04
C GLU A 85 4.31 0.97 -2.08
N TRP A 86 4.84 0.53 -0.93
CA TRP A 86 5.55 -0.74 -0.84
C TRP A 86 4.64 -1.95 -1.05
N ALA A 87 3.33 -1.86 -0.81
CA ALA A 87 2.39 -2.91 -1.18
C ALA A 87 2.29 -3.06 -2.70
N HIS A 88 2.25 -1.95 -3.45
CA HIS A 88 2.28 -1.99 -4.91
C HIS A 88 3.60 -2.54 -5.45
N ALA A 89 4.73 -2.15 -4.85
CA ALA A 89 6.04 -2.69 -5.19
C ALA A 89 6.10 -4.21 -4.98
N LEU A 90 5.61 -4.70 -3.83
CA LEU A 90 5.53 -6.13 -3.52
C LEU A 90 4.67 -6.86 -4.55
N ALA A 91 3.48 -6.36 -4.86
CA ALA A 91 2.59 -6.96 -5.85
C ALA A 91 3.22 -6.99 -7.26
N HIS A 92 3.97 -5.95 -7.64
CA HIS A 92 4.67 -5.89 -8.92
C HIS A 92 5.79 -6.94 -9.02
N HIS A 93 6.61 -7.07 -8.00
CA HIS A 93 7.74 -8.02 -8.01
C HIS A 93 7.35 -9.47 -7.75
N HIS A 94 6.17 -9.70 -7.17
CA HIS A 94 5.63 -11.02 -6.83
C HIS A 94 4.22 -11.19 -7.38
N GLN A 95 4.07 -11.05 -8.71
CA GLN A 95 2.77 -11.10 -9.39
C GLN A 95 2.02 -12.40 -9.16
N ASP A 96 2.73 -13.52 -9.05
CA ASP A 96 2.16 -14.84 -8.73
C ASP A 96 1.37 -14.86 -7.42
N LEU A 97 1.74 -14.00 -6.45
CA LEU A 97 1.05 -13.88 -5.17
C LEU A 97 -0.27 -13.10 -5.26
N VAL A 98 -0.46 -12.27 -6.30
CA VAL A 98 -1.65 -11.41 -6.45
C VAL A 98 -2.48 -11.74 -7.68
N ILE A 99 -1.92 -12.47 -8.69
CA ILE A 99 -2.65 -12.90 -9.89
C ILE A 99 -3.22 -14.32 -9.73
N ASN A 100 -3.76 -14.64 -8.56
CA ASN A 100 -4.29 -15.96 -8.28
C ASN A 100 -5.76 -15.93 -7.84
N ARG A 101 -6.35 -17.13 -7.68
CA ARG A 101 -7.74 -17.28 -7.25
C ARG A 101 -7.96 -16.77 -5.82
N GLU A 102 -6.99 -16.95 -4.96
CA GLU A 102 -7.07 -16.56 -3.55
C GLU A 102 -7.16 -15.04 -3.40
N PHE A 103 -6.35 -14.31 -4.17
CA PHE A 103 -6.46 -12.86 -4.25
C PHE A 103 -7.86 -12.42 -4.72
N LYS A 104 -8.35 -13.00 -5.85
CA LYS A 104 -9.68 -12.67 -6.38
C LYS A 104 -10.79 -12.92 -5.35
N LEU A 105 -10.69 -14.00 -4.59
CA LEU A 105 -11.63 -14.30 -3.53
C LEU A 105 -11.48 -13.33 -2.33
N ALA A 106 -10.27 -12.89 -2.01
CA ALA A 106 -10.04 -11.99 -0.88
C ALA A 106 -10.51 -10.57 -1.17
N PHE A 107 -10.24 -10.05 -2.38
CA PHE A 107 -10.47 -8.66 -2.77
C PHE A 107 -11.62 -8.45 -3.76
N ASP A 108 -12.43 -9.51 -3.98
CA ASP A 108 -13.64 -9.49 -4.81
C ASP A 108 -13.37 -9.06 -6.27
N GLY A 109 -12.17 -9.35 -6.81
CA GLY A 109 -11.74 -9.06 -8.18
C GLY A 109 -10.26 -9.33 -8.41
N PRO A 110 -9.81 -9.38 -9.68
CA PRO A 110 -8.39 -9.52 -10.01
C PRO A 110 -7.62 -8.24 -9.64
N HIS A 111 -6.33 -8.39 -9.32
CA HIS A 111 -5.46 -7.28 -8.90
C HIS A 111 -5.35 -6.17 -9.97
N ASP A 112 -5.25 -6.55 -11.23
CA ASP A 112 -5.09 -5.68 -12.40
C ASP A 112 -6.43 -5.18 -13.00
N HIS A 113 -7.54 -5.37 -12.27
CA HIS A 113 -8.84 -4.93 -12.76
C HIS A 113 -8.93 -3.40 -12.70
N GLY A 114 -9.28 -2.78 -13.83
CA GLY A 114 -9.47 -1.34 -13.92
C GLY A 114 -10.51 -0.79 -12.92
N GLU A 115 -10.58 0.51 -12.79
CA GLU A 115 -11.43 1.21 -11.82
C GLU A 115 -12.86 0.66 -11.81
N THR A 116 -13.20 0.00 -10.72
CA THR A 116 -14.57 -0.37 -10.40
C THR A 116 -14.99 0.48 -9.21
N VAL A 117 -15.57 1.63 -9.46
CA VAL A 117 -16.08 2.49 -8.37
C VAL A 117 -17.16 1.71 -7.63
N ARG A 118 -16.79 1.12 -6.51
CA ARG A 118 -17.73 0.50 -5.57
C ARG A 118 -18.18 1.55 -4.57
N GLU A 119 -19.42 1.49 -4.18
CA GLU A 119 -19.90 2.30 -3.07
C GLU A 119 -19.17 1.89 -1.78
N TYR A 120 -18.60 2.88 -1.09
CA TYR A 120 -17.87 2.61 0.15
C TYR A 120 -18.82 2.10 1.24
N CYS A 121 -18.49 0.94 1.77
CA CYS A 121 -19.13 0.34 2.94
C CYS A 121 -18.06 0.00 3.99
N SER A 122 -18.16 0.59 5.18
CA SER A 122 -17.17 0.42 6.26
C SER A 122 -17.08 -1.00 6.82
N THR A 123 -18.08 -1.86 6.55
CA THR A 123 -18.01 -3.28 6.89
C THR A 123 -17.34 -4.13 5.83
N GLN A 124 -17.16 -3.57 4.63
CA GLN A 124 -16.51 -4.27 3.51
C GLN A 124 -15.10 -3.76 3.23
N HIS A 125 -14.86 -2.44 3.36
CA HIS A 125 -13.59 -1.81 3.02
C HIS A 125 -13.03 -1.01 4.18
N ILE A 126 -11.71 -1.09 4.35
CA ILE A 126 -10.98 -0.43 5.44
C ILE A 126 -10.95 1.11 5.28
N SER A 127 -11.09 1.60 4.04
CA SER A 127 -11.15 3.02 3.68
C SER A 127 -11.99 3.25 2.42
N PRO A 128 -12.45 4.49 2.15
CA PRO A 128 -13.07 4.83 0.87
C PRO A 128 -12.16 4.58 -0.33
N TYR A 129 -10.85 4.76 -0.18
CA TYR A 129 -9.89 4.51 -1.24
C TYR A 129 -9.76 3.02 -1.56
N ALA A 130 -9.79 2.16 -0.55
CA ALA A 130 -9.87 0.71 -0.73
C ALA A 130 -11.08 0.25 -1.56
N ALA A 131 -12.19 0.99 -1.55
CA ALA A 131 -13.37 0.67 -2.35
C ALA A 131 -13.22 0.96 -3.85
N THR A 132 -12.17 1.68 -4.28
CA THR A 132 -12.03 2.11 -5.69
C THR A 132 -11.64 0.96 -6.61
N GLN A 133 -10.73 0.09 -6.19
CA GLN A 133 -10.29 -1.06 -6.98
C GLN A 133 -9.56 -2.10 -6.12
N PRO A 134 -9.48 -3.39 -6.55
CA PRO A 134 -8.89 -4.46 -5.76
C PRO A 134 -7.42 -4.23 -5.39
N MET A 135 -6.61 -3.62 -6.27
CA MET A 135 -5.22 -3.32 -5.98
C MET A 135 -5.05 -2.27 -4.87
N GLU A 136 -5.95 -1.26 -4.82
CA GLU A 136 -5.95 -0.26 -3.77
C GLU A 136 -6.49 -0.83 -2.45
N ASP A 137 -7.49 -1.71 -2.51
CA ASP A 137 -7.98 -2.46 -1.36
C ASP A 137 -6.87 -3.32 -0.74
N PHE A 138 -6.07 -3.97 -1.59
CA PHE A 138 -4.88 -4.71 -1.14
C PHE A 138 -3.87 -3.77 -0.48
N ALA A 139 -3.49 -2.67 -1.14
CA ALA A 139 -2.48 -1.73 -0.62
C ALA A 139 -2.90 -1.09 0.72
N GLU A 140 -4.17 -0.72 0.87
CA GLU A 140 -4.74 -0.18 2.11
C GLU A 140 -4.74 -1.24 3.24
N ASN A 141 -5.16 -2.48 2.96
CA ASN A 141 -5.13 -3.56 3.95
C ASN A 141 -3.69 -3.89 4.35
N PHE A 142 -2.76 -3.99 3.40
CA PHE A 142 -1.33 -4.21 3.65
C PHE A 142 -0.73 -3.09 4.51
N MET A 143 -0.96 -1.82 4.15
CA MET A 143 -0.50 -0.66 4.92
C MET A 143 -0.92 -0.74 6.39
N HIS A 144 -2.18 -1.07 6.63
CA HIS A 144 -2.73 -1.18 7.97
C HIS A 144 -2.23 -2.44 8.69
N PHE A 145 -2.06 -3.56 7.99
CA PHE A 145 -1.47 -4.78 8.54
C PHE A 145 -0.06 -4.52 9.06
N VAL A 146 0.80 -3.93 8.26
CA VAL A 146 2.17 -3.57 8.65
C VAL A 146 2.18 -2.58 9.83
N LYS A 147 1.32 -1.56 9.80
CA LYS A 147 1.18 -0.57 10.88
C LYS A 147 0.79 -1.19 12.21
N HIS A 148 -0.10 -2.17 12.20
CA HIS A 148 -0.65 -2.80 13.40
C HIS A 148 0.03 -4.13 13.76
N ARG A 149 1.11 -4.50 13.05
CA ARG A 149 1.91 -5.71 13.29
C ARG A 149 1.03 -6.96 13.40
N ASP A 150 0.28 -7.23 12.33
CA ASP A 150 -0.66 -8.36 12.20
C ASP A 150 -1.89 -8.37 13.12
N VAL A 151 -1.99 -7.45 14.06
CA VAL A 151 -3.14 -7.36 14.97
C VAL A 151 -4.29 -6.57 14.32
N LEU A 152 -5.37 -7.25 13.96
CA LEU A 152 -6.55 -6.59 13.39
C LEU A 152 -7.29 -5.76 14.45
N PRO A 153 -7.37 -4.41 14.28
CA PRO A 153 -8.11 -3.55 15.20
C PRO A 153 -9.59 -3.90 15.30
N ALA A 154 -10.17 -3.79 16.51
CA ALA A 154 -11.56 -4.17 16.78
C ALA A 154 -12.59 -3.51 15.85
N LYS A 155 -12.36 -2.26 15.44
CA LYS A 155 -13.23 -1.52 14.51
C LYS A 155 -13.33 -2.13 13.10
N TRP A 156 -12.41 -3.02 12.74
CA TRP A 156 -12.32 -3.68 11.44
C TRP A 156 -12.57 -5.19 11.50
N GLN A 157 -12.99 -5.71 12.64
CA GLN A 157 -13.33 -7.14 12.82
C GLN A 157 -14.66 -7.47 12.13
N THR A 158 -14.63 -7.49 10.80
CA THR A 158 -15.74 -7.89 9.93
C THR A 158 -15.29 -9.02 9.02
N THR A 159 -16.21 -9.86 8.60
CA THR A 159 -15.89 -11.04 7.75
C THR A 159 -15.11 -10.66 6.48
N HIS A 160 -15.45 -9.53 5.85
CA HIS A 160 -14.78 -9.08 4.62
C HIS A 160 -13.34 -8.59 4.88
N ILE A 161 -13.15 -7.75 5.91
CA ILE A 161 -11.83 -7.23 6.24
C ILE A 161 -10.94 -8.31 6.84
N GLU A 162 -11.48 -9.20 7.69
CA GLU A 162 -10.74 -10.36 8.21
C GLU A 162 -10.23 -11.27 7.10
N LYS A 163 -11.01 -11.50 6.05
CA LYS A 163 -10.62 -12.31 4.89
C LYS A 163 -9.41 -11.70 4.17
N ARG A 164 -9.42 -10.37 3.94
CA ARG A 164 -8.30 -9.62 3.36
C ARG A 164 -7.07 -9.63 4.26
N TRP A 165 -7.30 -9.45 5.57
CA TRP A 165 -6.23 -9.49 6.56
C TRP A 165 -5.52 -10.84 6.60
N ARG A 166 -6.28 -11.95 6.55
CA ARG A 166 -5.73 -13.31 6.47
C ARG A 166 -4.95 -13.55 5.18
N PHE A 167 -5.41 -12.98 4.07
CA PHE A 167 -4.65 -13.06 2.83
C PHE A 167 -3.29 -12.37 2.99
N VAL A 168 -3.25 -11.16 3.52
CA VAL A 168 -1.98 -10.43 3.76
C VAL A 168 -1.08 -11.21 4.74
N LEU A 169 -1.65 -11.79 5.80
CA LEU A 169 -0.91 -12.65 6.74
C LEU A 169 -0.30 -13.87 6.00
N GLY A 170 -1.06 -14.47 5.09
CA GLY A 170 -0.57 -15.59 4.28
C GLY A 170 0.65 -15.25 3.42
N LEU A 171 0.72 -14.01 2.92
CA LEU A 171 1.87 -13.55 2.12
C LEU A 171 3.16 -13.51 2.94
N SER A 172 3.13 -13.13 4.21
CA SER A 172 4.33 -13.09 5.06
C SER A 172 5.01 -14.45 5.21
N ASN A 173 4.25 -15.53 5.06
CA ASN A 173 4.78 -16.90 5.10
C ASN A 173 5.36 -17.36 3.76
N ALA A 174 5.08 -16.67 2.66
CA ALA A 174 5.56 -17.03 1.32
C ALA A 174 7.02 -16.63 1.07
N PHE A 175 7.57 -15.72 1.89
CA PHE A 175 8.96 -15.23 1.81
C PHE A 175 9.89 -15.84 2.87
N ASN A 176 9.35 -16.65 3.80
CA ASN A 176 10.10 -17.40 4.80
C ASN A 176 10.22 -18.87 4.36
#